data_758019b40df13c88644900d5a256ed09
#
_entry.id   758019b40df13c88644900d5a256ed09
#
_cell.length_a   1.000
_cell.length_b   1.000
_cell.length_c   1.000
_cell.angle_alpha   90.00
_cell.angle_beta   90.00
_cell.angle_gamma   90.00
#
_symmetry.space_group_name_H-M   'P 1'
#
loop_
_entity.id
_entity.type
_entity.pdbx_description
1 polymer ?
#
loop_
_entity_poly.entity_id
_entity_poly.type
_entity_poly.pdbx_seq_one_letter_code
_entity_poly.pdbx_strand_id
1 'polypeptide(L)'
;MFEIFGSLELTMAEVVLYHHAQGLTDGVKAFAEELRQAGHTVHTPDLYEGNTYVTLEEGIEYASSTGFGVILERGVQAAQGLPERVVYAGFSLGVMPAQKLTQTRPGATGALFYYSCLPVEEFGSWPDGVPVQVHGMDQDPFFTEEGGDLDAARALTAAAPSAELFLYPGKEHLFADSSLPGYDEPAAKLLLQRTLDFLA
;
A
#
# COMPACT_ATOMS: atom_id res chain seq x y z
N MET A 1 -13.07 41.58 18.46
CA MET A 1 -11.91 40.76 18.04
C MET A 1 -12.44 39.34 17.89
N PHE A 2 -12.87 38.96 16.68
CA PHE A 2 -13.37 37.61 16.41
C PHE A 2 -12.18 36.78 15.92
N GLU A 3 -11.76 35.82 16.73
CA GLU A 3 -10.82 34.82 16.29
C GLU A 3 -11.53 33.89 15.29
N ILE A 4 -11.06 33.93 14.05
CA ILE A 4 -11.45 32.99 13.01
C ILE A 4 -10.67 31.71 13.32
N PHE A 5 -11.30 30.78 14.04
CA PHE A 5 -10.85 29.40 14.03
C PHE A 5 -11.09 28.88 12.60
N GLY A 6 -10.02 28.86 11.82
CA GLY A 6 -10.02 28.11 10.56
C GLY A 6 -10.36 26.65 10.87
N SER A 7 -11.52 26.20 10.43
CA SER A 7 -11.82 24.76 10.39
C SER A 7 -10.76 24.14 9.51
N LEU A 8 -9.91 23.26 10.06
CA LEU A 8 -9.20 22.29 9.24
C LEU A 8 -10.30 21.49 8.53
N GLU A 9 -10.54 21.77 7.27
CA GLU A 9 -11.28 20.85 6.42
C GLU A 9 -10.43 19.59 6.33
N LEU A 10 -10.81 18.54 7.05
CA LEU A 10 -10.24 17.22 6.89
C LEU A 10 -10.43 16.83 5.43
N THR A 11 -9.33 16.76 4.69
CA THR A 11 -9.36 16.37 3.29
C THR A 11 -9.72 14.88 3.24
N MET A 12 -10.94 14.58 2.80
CA MET A 12 -11.40 13.20 2.65
C MET A 12 -10.77 12.59 1.41
N ALA A 13 -9.87 11.65 1.59
CA ALA A 13 -9.28 10.91 0.49
C ALA A 13 -10.12 9.67 0.13
N GLU A 14 -10.17 9.37 -1.18
CA GLU A 14 -10.64 8.10 -1.70
C GLU A 14 -9.43 7.17 -1.81
N VAL A 15 -9.44 6.04 -1.12
CA VAL A 15 -8.32 5.09 -1.03
C VAL A 15 -8.74 3.72 -1.52
N VAL A 16 -7.92 3.08 -2.34
CA VAL A 16 -8.02 1.64 -2.61
C VAL A 16 -6.85 0.96 -1.93
N LEU A 17 -7.13 0.07 -1.00
CA LEU A 17 -6.15 -0.67 -0.24
C LEU A 17 -6.18 -2.15 -0.63
N TYR A 18 -5.13 -2.61 -1.30
CA TYR A 18 -4.96 -4.00 -1.71
C TYR A 18 -4.23 -4.81 -0.64
N HIS A 19 -4.74 -6.03 -0.39
CA HIS A 19 -4.18 -6.94 0.59
C HIS A 19 -2.88 -7.62 0.13
N HIS A 20 -2.13 -8.19 1.08
CA HIS A 20 -0.91 -8.97 0.85
C HIS A 20 -1.21 -10.43 0.42
N ALA A 21 -0.16 -11.24 0.25
CA ALA A 21 -0.26 -12.61 -0.25
C ALA A 21 -1.07 -13.57 0.65
N GLN A 22 -1.27 -13.27 1.94
CA GLN A 22 -2.14 -14.10 2.79
C GLN A 22 -3.65 -13.83 2.60
N GLY A 23 -4.03 -12.93 1.69
CA GLY A 23 -5.42 -12.60 1.38
C GLY A 23 -5.94 -11.41 2.18
N LEU A 24 -7.26 -11.16 2.08
CA LEU A 24 -7.94 -10.08 2.79
C LEU A 24 -8.19 -10.48 4.25
N THR A 25 -7.12 -10.48 5.05
CA THR A 25 -7.11 -10.84 6.47
C THR A 25 -7.90 -9.88 7.34
N ASP A 26 -8.16 -10.27 8.58
CA ASP A 26 -8.80 -9.37 9.55
C ASP A 26 -7.90 -8.19 9.93
N GLY A 27 -6.57 -8.35 9.90
CA GLY A 27 -5.64 -7.26 10.14
C GLY A 27 -5.65 -6.21 9.02
N VAL A 28 -5.71 -6.62 7.74
CA VAL A 28 -5.90 -5.68 6.61
C VAL A 28 -7.23 -4.92 6.74
N LYS A 29 -8.30 -5.63 7.10
CA LYS A 29 -9.61 -4.99 7.34
C LYS A 29 -9.57 -4.01 8.50
N ALA A 30 -8.88 -4.37 9.59
CA ALA A 30 -8.71 -3.49 10.75
C ALA A 30 -7.94 -2.22 10.38
N PHE A 31 -6.84 -2.34 9.62
CA PHE A 31 -6.09 -1.18 9.13
C PHE A 31 -6.96 -0.27 8.26
N ALA A 32 -7.75 -0.83 7.35
CA ALA A 32 -8.69 -0.07 6.54
C ALA A 32 -9.75 0.66 7.38
N GLU A 33 -10.19 0.03 8.48
CA GLU A 33 -11.18 0.63 9.39
C GLU A 33 -10.58 1.83 10.16
N GLU A 34 -9.31 1.79 10.56
CA GLU A 34 -8.61 2.95 11.14
C GLU A 34 -8.62 4.15 10.18
N LEU A 35 -8.39 3.92 8.90
CA LEU A 35 -8.46 4.99 7.89
C LEU A 35 -9.89 5.52 7.70
N ARG A 36 -10.91 4.64 7.74
CA ARG A 36 -12.32 5.06 7.69
C ARG A 36 -12.72 5.89 8.91
N GLN A 37 -12.26 5.51 10.10
CA GLN A 37 -12.49 6.26 11.34
C GLN A 37 -11.84 7.65 11.31
N ALA A 38 -10.74 7.80 10.56
CA ALA A 38 -10.11 9.09 10.30
C ALA A 38 -10.86 9.94 9.24
N GLY A 39 -11.94 9.42 8.64
CA GLY A 39 -12.81 10.14 7.71
C GLY A 39 -12.56 9.87 6.23
N HIS A 40 -11.68 8.92 5.88
CA HIS A 40 -11.42 8.57 4.48
C HIS A 40 -12.40 7.52 3.95
N THR A 41 -12.65 7.52 2.64
CA THR A 41 -13.37 6.43 1.97
C THR A 41 -12.36 5.37 1.57
N VAL A 42 -12.51 4.13 2.06
CA VAL A 42 -11.53 3.06 1.82
C VAL A 42 -12.20 1.83 1.21
N HIS A 43 -11.73 1.47 0.04
CA HIS A 43 -12.10 0.23 -0.66
C HIS A 43 -11.03 -0.83 -0.40
N THR A 44 -11.48 -2.04 -0.08
CA THR A 44 -10.60 -3.20 0.19
C THR A 44 -10.97 -4.35 -0.73
N PRO A 45 -10.55 -4.33 -2.01
CA PRO A 45 -10.85 -5.41 -2.93
C PRO A 45 -10.24 -6.74 -2.47
N ASP A 46 -11.02 -7.80 -2.61
CA ASP A 46 -10.53 -9.15 -2.37
C ASP A 46 -10.02 -9.77 -3.68
N LEU A 47 -8.71 -9.88 -3.79
CA LEU A 47 -8.04 -10.43 -4.97
C LEU A 47 -8.04 -11.97 -4.98
N TYR A 48 -8.43 -12.59 -3.85
CA TYR A 48 -8.34 -14.02 -3.62
C TYR A 48 -9.71 -14.72 -3.50
N GLU A 49 -10.80 -14.01 -3.84
CA GLU A 49 -12.15 -14.58 -3.91
C GLU A 49 -12.60 -15.27 -2.62
N GLY A 50 -12.28 -14.66 -1.48
CA GLY A 50 -12.64 -15.13 -0.14
C GLY A 50 -11.59 -16.02 0.51
N ASN A 51 -10.51 -16.36 -0.18
CA ASN A 51 -9.47 -17.21 0.40
C ASN A 51 -8.49 -16.40 1.25
N THR A 52 -8.11 -16.95 2.41
CA THR A 52 -7.03 -16.47 3.26
C THR A 52 -6.11 -17.63 3.64
N TYR A 53 -4.84 -17.32 3.89
CA TYR A 53 -3.81 -18.31 4.17
C TYR A 53 -3.13 -18.01 5.49
N VAL A 54 -2.69 -19.07 6.18
CA VAL A 54 -2.08 -18.95 7.51
C VAL A 54 -0.63 -18.47 7.41
N THR A 55 0.07 -18.89 6.35
CA THR A 55 1.47 -18.52 6.13
C THR A 55 1.63 -17.71 4.85
N LEU A 56 2.71 -16.92 4.79
CA LEU A 56 3.05 -16.14 3.60
C LEU A 56 3.35 -17.06 2.41
N GLU A 57 4.02 -18.18 2.66
CA GLU A 57 4.38 -19.17 1.65
C GLU A 57 3.15 -19.78 0.98
N GLU A 58 2.13 -20.18 1.77
CA GLU A 58 0.86 -20.71 1.24
C GLU A 58 0.15 -19.67 0.36
N GLY A 59 0.15 -18.41 0.79
CA GLY A 59 -0.44 -17.32 0.03
C GLY A 59 0.30 -17.04 -1.28
N ILE A 60 1.64 -17.09 -1.27
CA ILE A 60 2.47 -16.94 -2.47
C ILE A 60 2.25 -18.13 -3.42
N GLU A 61 2.15 -19.36 -2.91
CA GLU A 61 1.85 -20.53 -3.72
C GLU A 61 0.49 -20.41 -4.42
N TYR A 62 -0.53 -19.94 -3.71
CA TYR A 62 -1.82 -19.63 -4.32
C TYR A 62 -1.71 -18.58 -5.42
N ALA A 63 -1.03 -17.47 -5.17
CA ALA A 63 -0.84 -16.41 -6.17
C ALA A 63 -0.09 -16.92 -7.41
N SER A 64 0.95 -17.72 -7.19
CA SER A 64 1.73 -18.34 -8.27
C SER A 64 0.90 -19.34 -9.09
N SER A 65 0.12 -20.19 -8.42
CA SER A 65 -0.74 -21.18 -9.09
C SER A 65 -1.91 -20.55 -9.85
N THR A 66 -2.46 -19.46 -9.31
CA THR A 66 -3.50 -18.65 -9.98
C THR A 66 -2.91 -17.83 -11.13
N GLY A 67 -1.65 -17.42 -10.99
CA GLY A 67 -0.92 -16.53 -11.87
C GLY A 67 -0.94 -15.07 -11.38
N PHE A 68 0.26 -14.50 -11.13
CA PHE A 68 0.38 -13.11 -10.67
C PHE A 68 -0.30 -12.10 -11.61
N GLY A 69 -0.28 -12.37 -12.92
CA GLY A 69 -0.99 -11.53 -13.90
C GLY A 69 -2.51 -11.54 -13.70
N VAL A 70 -3.09 -12.67 -13.30
CA VAL A 70 -4.54 -12.77 -12.99
C VAL A 70 -4.86 -11.97 -11.72
N ILE A 71 -4.02 -12.10 -10.68
CA ILE A 71 -4.19 -11.34 -9.43
C ILE A 71 -4.08 -9.83 -9.69
N LEU A 72 -3.07 -9.42 -10.46
CA LEU A 72 -2.88 -8.03 -10.88
C LEU A 72 -4.11 -7.50 -11.63
N GLU A 73 -4.65 -8.26 -12.58
CA GLU A 73 -5.81 -7.85 -13.36
C GLU A 73 -7.09 -7.75 -12.49
N ARG A 74 -7.28 -8.65 -11.52
CA ARG A 74 -8.38 -8.52 -10.54
C ARG A 74 -8.30 -7.19 -9.79
N GLY A 75 -7.10 -6.77 -9.37
CA GLY A 75 -6.89 -5.48 -8.71
C GLY A 75 -7.19 -4.29 -9.64
N VAL A 76 -6.78 -4.35 -10.88
CA VAL A 76 -7.09 -3.33 -11.89
C VAL A 76 -8.60 -3.24 -12.15
N GLN A 77 -9.26 -4.37 -12.31
CA GLN A 77 -10.72 -4.43 -12.53
C GLN A 77 -11.50 -3.87 -11.33
N ALA A 78 -11.07 -4.14 -10.11
CA ALA A 78 -11.72 -3.64 -8.90
C ALA A 78 -11.74 -2.09 -8.82
N ALA A 79 -10.81 -1.42 -9.48
CA ALA A 79 -10.74 0.04 -9.51
C ALA A 79 -11.55 0.68 -10.65
N GLN A 80 -12.10 -0.08 -11.60
CA GLN A 80 -12.74 0.48 -12.81
C GLN A 80 -13.97 1.35 -12.53
N GLY A 81 -14.73 1.06 -11.48
CA GLY A 81 -15.94 1.82 -11.12
C GLY A 81 -15.69 2.97 -10.13
N LEU A 82 -14.46 3.17 -9.71
CA LEU A 82 -14.11 4.16 -8.69
C LEU A 82 -13.86 5.55 -9.31
N PRO A 83 -13.96 6.63 -8.50
CA PRO A 83 -13.60 7.98 -8.91
C PRO A 83 -12.21 8.06 -9.56
N GLU A 84 -11.95 9.10 -10.34
CA GLU A 84 -10.62 9.31 -10.93
C GLU A 84 -9.57 9.67 -9.86
N ARG A 85 -9.96 10.50 -8.89
CA ARG A 85 -9.07 10.97 -7.81
C ARG A 85 -8.99 9.93 -6.70
N VAL A 86 -7.96 9.10 -6.73
CA VAL A 86 -7.76 7.99 -5.81
C VAL A 86 -6.31 7.93 -5.34
N VAL A 87 -6.11 7.60 -4.08
CA VAL A 87 -4.83 7.12 -3.53
C VAL A 87 -4.81 5.60 -3.63
N TYR A 88 -3.80 5.07 -4.28
CA TYR A 88 -3.60 3.62 -4.39
C TYR A 88 -2.65 3.13 -3.32
N ALA A 89 -3.13 2.24 -2.48
CA ALA A 89 -2.37 1.63 -1.39
C ALA A 89 -2.30 0.12 -1.54
N GLY A 90 -1.19 -0.49 -1.15
CA GLY A 90 -1.05 -1.93 -1.22
C GLY A 90 -0.05 -2.46 -0.20
N PHE A 91 -0.37 -3.64 0.34
CA PHE A 91 0.49 -4.42 1.20
C PHE A 91 1.19 -5.53 0.40
N SER A 92 2.51 -5.53 0.31
CA SER A 92 3.32 -6.57 -0.35
C SER A 92 2.78 -6.88 -1.76
N LEU A 93 2.25 -8.07 -2.01
CA LEU A 93 1.60 -8.44 -3.29
C LEU A 93 0.61 -7.38 -3.80
N GLY A 94 -0.12 -6.71 -2.91
CA GLY A 94 -1.07 -5.66 -3.25
C GLY A 94 -0.43 -4.39 -3.84
N VAL A 95 0.89 -4.23 -3.72
CA VAL A 95 1.61 -3.13 -4.37
C VAL A 95 1.59 -3.27 -5.89
N MET A 96 1.53 -4.47 -6.44
CA MET A 96 1.46 -4.67 -7.90
C MET A 96 0.30 -3.90 -8.56
N PRO A 97 -0.98 -4.12 -8.19
CA PRO A 97 -2.09 -3.35 -8.75
C PRO A 97 -2.07 -1.88 -8.31
N ALA A 98 -1.65 -1.57 -7.08
CA ALA A 98 -1.54 -0.20 -6.60
C ALA A 98 -0.56 0.62 -7.44
N GLN A 99 0.64 0.11 -7.65
CA GLN A 99 1.68 0.79 -8.44
C GLN A 99 1.29 0.89 -9.92
N LYS A 100 0.78 -0.20 -10.51
CA LYS A 100 0.31 -0.17 -11.91
C LYS A 100 -0.76 0.91 -12.10
N LEU A 101 -1.76 0.97 -11.25
CA LEU A 101 -2.84 1.96 -11.36
C LEU A 101 -2.33 3.38 -11.12
N THR A 102 -1.42 3.58 -10.17
CA THR A 102 -0.79 4.89 -9.94
C THR A 102 -0.07 5.37 -11.21
N GLN A 103 0.66 4.49 -11.88
CA GLN A 103 1.44 4.88 -13.07
C GLN A 103 0.62 4.96 -14.36
N THR A 104 -0.51 4.24 -14.48
CA THR A 104 -1.21 4.08 -15.75
C THR A 104 -2.62 4.63 -15.79
N ARG A 105 -3.29 4.78 -14.64
CA ARG A 105 -4.65 5.33 -14.57
C ARG A 105 -4.61 6.84 -14.31
N PRO A 106 -5.21 7.67 -15.15
CA PRO A 106 -5.29 9.11 -14.91
C PRO A 106 -5.98 9.44 -13.58
N GLY A 107 -5.52 10.50 -12.92
CA GLY A 107 -6.16 11.04 -11.73
C GLY A 107 -5.67 10.45 -10.40
N ALA A 108 -4.68 9.57 -10.40
CA ALA A 108 -4.02 9.13 -9.16
C ALA A 108 -3.54 10.35 -8.35
N THR A 109 -3.93 10.44 -7.08
CA THR A 109 -3.59 11.56 -6.19
C THR A 109 -2.46 11.23 -5.24
N GLY A 110 -2.07 9.98 -5.12
CA GLY A 110 -0.97 9.51 -4.30
C GLY A 110 -0.85 7.99 -4.31
N ALA A 111 0.24 7.50 -3.77
CA ALA A 111 0.48 6.07 -3.58
C ALA A 111 1.08 5.76 -2.22
N LEU A 112 0.68 4.62 -1.65
CA LEU A 112 1.16 4.11 -0.36
C LEU A 112 1.56 2.64 -0.53
N PHE A 113 2.86 2.39 -0.52
CA PHE A 113 3.41 1.05 -0.75
C PHE A 113 3.99 0.51 0.55
N TYR A 114 3.41 -0.58 1.04
CA TYR A 114 3.83 -1.22 2.27
C TYR A 114 4.53 -2.53 1.95
N TYR A 115 5.79 -2.67 2.34
CA TYR A 115 6.63 -3.87 2.28
C TYR A 115 7.06 -4.30 0.88
N SER A 116 6.75 -3.51 -0.16
CA SER A 116 7.14 -3.81 -1.54
C SER A 116 7.26 -2.53 -2.36
N CYS A 117 7.99 -2.60 -3.45
CA CYS A 117 8.07 -1.57 -4.48
C CYS A 117 8.63 -2.23 -5.75
N LEU A 118 7.95 -2.10 -6.86
CA LEU A 118 8.45 -2.61 -8.15
C LEU A 118 9.29 -1.55 -8.86
N PRO A 119 10.23 -1.94 -9.72
CA PRO A 119 10.88 -1.01 -10.63
C PRO A 119 9.87 -0.19 -11.42
N VAL A 120 10.09 1.13 -11.52
CA VAL A 120 9.14 2.04 -12.18
C VAL A 120 8.90 1.65 -13.64
N GLU A 121 9.93 1.17 -14.31
CA GLU A 121 9.89 0.73 -15.71
C GLU A 121 8.97 -0.46 -15.98
N GLU A 122 8.57 -1.20 -14.95
CA GLU A 122 7.61 -2.30 -15.07
C GLU A 122 6.24 -1.83 -15.63
N PHE A 123 5.83 -0.62 -15.28
CA PHE A 123 4.55 -0.04 -15.71
C PHE A 123 4.70 1.28 -16.50
N GLY A 124 5.92 1.65 -16.85
CA GLY A 124 6.22 2.85 -17.62
C GLY A 124 7.00 3.89 -16.85
N SER A 125 6.50 5.12 -16.73
CA SER A 125 7.14 6.19 -15.95
C SER A 125 6.32 6.55 -14.72
N TRP A 126 7.00 7.08 -13.68
CA TRP A 126 6.28 7.67 -12.56
C TRP A 126 5.56 8.96 -13.00
N PRO A 127 4.29 9.15 -12.68
CA PRO A 127 3.56 10.35 -13.09
C PRO A 127 4.03 11.59 -12.33
N ASP A 128 4.18 12.70 -13.06
CA ASP A 128 4.64 13.95 -12.49
C ASP A 128 3.73 14.45 -11.36
N GLY A 129 4.33 14.81 -10.22
CA GLY A 129 3.64 15.41 -9.09
C GLY A 129 2.79 14.45 -8.25
N VAL A 130 2.74 13.16 -8.56
CA VAL A 130 2.06 12.18 -7.71
C VAL A 130 2.97 11.76 -6.56
N PRO A 131 2.60 12.07 -5.30
CA PRO A 131 3.41 11.69 -4.15
C PRO A 131 3.29 10.19 -3.85
N VAL A 132 4.35 9.63 -3.26
CA VAL A 132 4.38 8.24 -2.84
C VAL A 132 5.17 8.07 -1.55
N GLN A 133 4.67 7.22 -0.67
CA GLN A 133 5.43 6.69 0.47
C GLN A 133 5.66 5.20 0.30
N VAL A 134 6.90 4.76 0.52
CA VAL A 134 7.28 3.36 0.60
C VAL A 134 7.71 3.04 2.02
N HIS A 135 7.18 1.96 2.58
CA HIS A 135 7.42 1.55 3.96
C HIS A 135 7.89 0.11 4.02
N GLY A 136 8.93 -0.20 4.80
CA GLY A 136 9.42 -1.55 5.01
C GLY A 136 10.34 -1.64 6.22
N MET A 137 10.59 -2.84 6.74
CA MET A 137 11.59 -3.05 7.77
C MET A 137 12.98 -3.22 7.18
N ASP A 138 14.01 -2.71 7.87
CA ASP A 138 15.39 -2.62 7.39
C ASP A 138 16.14 -3.97 7.35
N GLN A 139 15.57 -5.00 7.97
CA GLN A 139 16.09 -6.38 7.99
C GLN A 139 15.07 -7.40 7.49
N ASP A 140 13.98 -6.95 6.87
CA ASP A 140 13.00 -7.84 6.24
C ASP A 140 13.62 -8.53 5.02
N PRO A 141 13.78 -9.88 5.04
CA PRO A 141 14.44 -10.58 3.95
C PRO A 141 13.71 -10.50 2.62
N PHE A 142 12.38 -10.33 2.62
CA PHE A 142 11.60 -10.17 1.39
C PHE A 142 11.78 -8.77 0.78
N PHE A 143 11.85 -7.74 1.63
CA PHE A 143 11.97 -6.35 1.18
C PHE A 143 13.41 -5.96 0.82
N THR A 144 14.40 -6.53 1.53
CA THR A 144 15.82 -6.14 1.42
C THR A 144 16.65 -7.04 0.52
N GLU A 145 16.05 -7.99 -0.20
CA GLU A 145 16.75 -8.83 -1.17
C GLU A 145 17.48 -7.97 -2.21
N GLU A 146 18.72 -8.31 -2.53
CA GLU A 146 19.55 -7.57 -3.48
C GLU A 146 18.89 -7.50 -4.87
N GLY A 147 18.76 -6.29 -5.42
CA GLY A 147 18.07 -6.04 -6.69
C GLY A 147 16.54 -6.09 -6.60
N GLY A 148 15.98 -6.19 -5.38
CA GLY A 148 14.54 -6.29 -5.12
C GLY A 148 13.88 -4.96 -4.71
N ASP A 149 12.88 -5.09 -3.86
CA ASP A 149 11.93 -4.03 -3.52
C ASP A 149 12.58 -2.79 -2.90
N LEU A 150 13.55 -2.97 -1.98
CA LEU A 150 14.26 -1.85 -1.37
C LEU A 150 15.09 -1.05 -2.38
N ASP A 151 15.72 -1.73 -3.34
CA ASP A 151 16.51 -1.05 -4.36
C ASP A 151 15.60 -0.31 -5.34
N ALA A 152 14.44 -0.89 -5.70
CA ALA A 152 13.39 -0.20 -6.47
C ALA A 152 12.86 1.04 -5.74
N ALA A 153 12.59 0.93 -4.43
CA ALA A 153 12.15 2.05 -3.59
C ALA A 153 13.19 3.18 -3.53
N ARG A 154 14.47 2.85 -3.40
CA ARG A 154 15.57 3.83 -3.44
C ARG A 154 15.68 4.50 -4.80
N ALA A 155 15.53 3.74 -5.88
CA ALA A 155 15.54 4.29 -7.24
C ALA A 155 14.36 5.25 -7.46
N LEU A 156 13.16 4.87 -7.02
CA LEU A 156 11.96 5.72 -7.08
C LEU A 156 12.15 7.02 -6.29
N THR A 157 12.64 6.94 -5.05
CA THR A 157 12.88 8.14 -4.21
C THR A 157 13.99 9.04 -4.74
N ALA A 158 14.96 8.50 -5.45
CA ALA A 158 15.99 9.30 -6.11
C ALA A 158 15.48 10.01 -7.37
N ALA A 159 14.47 9.44 -8.05
CA ALA A 159 13.94 9.95 -9.32
C ALA A 159 12.72 10.88 -9.15
N ALA A 160 11.88 10.66 -8.16
CA ALA A 160 10.64 11.40 -7.93
C ALA A 160 10.77 12.31 -6.68
N PRO A 161 10.71 13.66 -6.82
CA PRO A 161 10.91 14.59 -5.70
C PRO A 161 9.88 14.48 -4.57
N SER A 162 8.71 13.92 -4.85
CA SER A 162 7.61 13.70 -3.89
C SER A 162 7.54 12.26 -3.37
N ALA A 163 8.61 11.49 -3.55
CA ALA A 163 8.69 10.12 -3.03
C ALA A 163 9.47 10.08 -1.72
N GLU A 164 8.95 9.33 -0.75
CA GLU A 164 9.56 9.12 0.55
C GLU A 164 9.72 7.62 0.83
N LEU A 165 10.85 7.25 1.44
CA LEU A 165 11.12 5.89 1.91
C LEU A 165 11.26 5.90 3.42
N PHE A 166 10.43 5.11 4.10
CA PHE A 166 10.47 4.92 5.55
C PHE A 166 10.92 3.50 5.90
N LEU A 167 12.08 3.41 6.55
CA LEU A 167 12.60 2.16 7.08
C LEU A 167 12.35 2.07 8.59
N TYR A 168 11.81 0.95 9.01
CA TYR A 168 11.54 0.62 10.41
C TYR A 168 12.56 -0.41 10.89
N PRO A 169 13.07 -0.30 12.13
CA PRO A 169 13.94 -1.32 12.68
C PRO A 169 13.19 -2.66 12.84
N GLY A 170 13.69 -3.74 12.26
CA GLY A 170 13.10 -5.06 12.40
C GLY A 170 13.17 -5.90 11.12
N LYS A 171 12.57 -7.09 11.19
CA LYS A 171 12.65 -8.09 10.13
C LYS A 171 11.30 -8.66 9.66
N GLU A 172 10.20 -8.22 10.30
CA GLU A 172 8.89 -8.77 10.03
C GLU A 172 8.28 -8.18 8.76
N HIS A 173 7.98 -9.02 7.77
CA HIS A 173 7.49 -8.56 6.46
C HIS A 173 6.13 -7.87 6.55
N LEU A 174 5.17 -8.44 7.29
CA LEU A 174 3.78 -7.94 7.39
C LEU A 174 3.49 -7.31 8.75
N PHE A 175 4.44 -6.53 9.28
CA PHE A 175 4.44 -6.04 10.65
C PHE A 175 3.22 -5.19 11.07
N ALA A 176 2.46 -4.64 10.15
CA ALA A 176 1.26 -3.87 10.49
C ALA A 176 -0.06 -4.65 10.38
N ASP A 177 -0.03 -5.93 10.04
CA ASP A 177 -1.21 -6.79 10.10
C ASP A 177 -1.41 -7.32 11.52
N SER A 178 -2.40 -6.77 12.23
CA SER A 178 -2.69 -7.09 13.64
C SER A 178 -3.23 -8.51 13.87
N SER A 179 -3.57 -9.23 12.82
CA SER A 179 -4.05 -10.62 12.90
C SER A 179 -2.93 -11.66 12.74
N LEU A 180 -1.70 -11.22 12.44
CA LEU A 180 -0.57 -12.11 12.19
C LEU A 180 0.42 -12.15 13.36
N PRO A 181 1.15 -13.27 13.53
CA PRO A 181 2.14 -13.41 14.60
C PRO A 181 3.28 -12.40 14.56
N GLY A 182 3.63 -11.89 13.37
CA GLY A 182 4.68 -10.89 13.15
C GLY A 182 4.26 -9.45 13.40
N TYR A 183 3.08 -9.21 13.99
CA TYR A 183 2.61 -7.86 14.29
C TYR A 183 3.53 -7.12 15.26
N ASP A 184 4.04 -5.97 14.83
CA ASP A 184 4.82 -5.04 15.64
C ASP A 184 4.01 -3.77 15.91
N GLU A 185 3.36 -3.72 17.06
CA GLU A 185 2.44 -2.62 17.39
C GLU A 185 3.09 -1.23 17.33
N PRO A 186 4.31 -0.99 17.87
CA PRO A 186 4.98 0.31 17.76
C PRO A 186 5.24 0.72 16.31
N ALA A 187 5.78 -0.18 15.49
CA ALA A 187 6.06 0.08 14.09
C ALA A 187 4.77 0.29 13.29
N ALA A 188 3.73 -0.53 13.55
CA ALA A 188 2.43 -0.43 12.91
C ALA A 188 1.73 0.91 13.21
N LYS A 189 1.77 1.37 14.47
CA LYS A 189 1.23 2.68 14.86
C LYS A 189 1.94 3.83 14.16
N LEU A 190 3.26 3.77 14.05
CA LEU A 190 4.04 4.80 13.36
C LEU A 190 3.75 4.79 11.84
N LEU A 191 3.61 3.61 11.23
CA LEU A 191 3.21 3.46 9.84
C LEU A 191 1.82 4.06 9.61
N LEU A 192 0.84 3.73 10.46
CA LEU A 192 -0.52 4.29 10.38
C LEU A 192 -0.51 5.81 10.52
N GLN A 193 0.24 6.36 11.47
CA GLN A 193 0.34 7.82 11.63
C GLN A 193 0.89 8.49 10.37
N ARG A 194 1.96 7.96 9.78
CA ARG A 194 2.52 8.48 8.52
C ARG A 194 1.55 8.38 7.35
N THR A 195 0.79 7.28 7.30
CA THR A 195 -0.30 7.11 6.32
C THR A 195 -1.36 8.18 6.47
N LEU A 196 -1.82 8.46 7.69
CA LEU A 196 -2.82 9.49 7.96
C LEU A 196 -2.29 10.89 7.64
N ASP A 197 -1.03 11.18 7.98
CA ASP A 197 -0.37 12.45 7.65
C ASP A 197 -0.26 12.65 6.12
N PHE A 198 -0.04 11.56 5.37
CA PHE A 198 -0.02 11.59 3.91
C PHE A 198 -1.40 11.85 3.30
N LEU A 199 -2.46 11.37 3.92
CA LEU A 199 -3.82 11.50 3.43
C LEU A 199 -4.50 12.84 3.82
N ALA A 200 -3.91 13.60 4.76
CA ALA A 200 -4.40 14.90 5.22
C ALA A 200 -4.09 16.01 4.21
#